data_5bed594a338eef4823ee466fbbd6d24a
#
_entry.id   5bed594a338eef4823ee466fbbd6d24a
#
_cell.length_a   1.000
_cell.length_b   1.000
_cell.length_c   1.000
_cell.angle_alpha   90.00
_cell.angle_beta   90.00
_cell.angle_gamma   90.00
#
_symmetry.space_group_name_H-M   'P 1'
#
loop_
_entity.id
_entity.type
_entity.pdbx_description
1 polymer ?
#
loop_
_entity_poly.entity_id
_entity_poly.type
_entity_poly.pdbx_seq_one_letter_code
_entity_poly.pdbx_strand_id
1 'polypeptide(L)'
;MKENSLAKRYASGMIKSVKDEQEYVKIKRELEIFLELLDGNKEFRAGMESSLFSTKQKRELIDAIHKKVSFSKKTYNFLLAMLEKNRLIILDLIIQFLEELWFKRNGVEKLRVFSAVELDEQLEKKLIKNFEKSFEKKIIIEKEVDESLIAGIKIQRGSIFYDFSISGNLKKLRDEMASEIDIEAVPEKEP
;
A
#
# COMPACT_ATOMS: atom_id res chain seq x y z
N MET A 1 7.10 14.02 1.07
CA MET A 1 8.22 13.45 0.28
C MET A 1 9.39 12.94 1.14
N LYS A 2 9.86 13.66 2.16
CA LYS A 2 10.97 13.21 3.04
C LYS A 2 10.64 11.95 3.85
N GLU A 3 9.42 11.82 4.35
CA GLU A 3 8.97 10.67 5.16
C GLU A 3 8.94 9.37 4.36
N ASN A 4 8.42 9.40 3.12
CA ASN A 4 8.40 8.22 2.25
C ASN A 4 9.81 7.69 1.94
N SER A 5 10.77 8.58 1.65
CA SER A 5 12.16 8.19 1.42
C SER A 5 12.79 7.57 2.66
N LEU A 6 12.45 8.11 3.83
CA LEU A 6 12.92 7.61 5.11
C LEU A 6 12.30 6.25 5.44
N ALA A 7 10.99 6.12 5.32
CA ALA A 7 10.25 4.87 5.55
C ALA A 7 10.78 3.75 4.63
N LYS A 8 10.97 4.05 3.34
CA LYS A 8 11.54 3.10 2.37
C LYS A 8 12.94 2.62 2.76
N ARG A 9 13.78 3.51 3.32
CA ARG A 9 15.11 3.13 3.81
C ARG A 9 15.04 2.17 5.00
N TYR A 10 14.14 2.40 5.97
CA TYR A 10 13.93 1.49 7.10
C TYR A 10 13.36 0.15 6.65
N ALA A 11 12.34 0.15 5.80
CA ALA A 11 11.78 -1.06 5.21
C ALA A 11 12.83 -1.85 4.45
N SER A 12 13.69 -1.19 3.65
CA SER A 12 14.78 -1.83 2.92
C SER A 12 15.81 -2.48 3.86
N GLY A 13 16.14 -1.82 4.97
CA GLY A 13 17.00 -2.39 6.00
C GLY A 13 16.41 -3.66 6.63
N MET A 14 15.12 -3.62 6.96
CA MET A 14 14.41 -4.77 7.53
C MET A 14 14.33 -5.94 6.53
N ILE A 15 13.92 -5.69 5.28
CA ILE A 15 13.80 -6.73 4.24
C ILE A 15 15.11 -7.45 3.97
N LYS A 16 16.25 -6.76 4.02
CA LYS A 16 17.57 -7.39 3.88
C LYS A 16 17.88 -8.39 4.99
N SER A 17 17.29 -8.20 6.16
CA SER A 17 17.47 -9.10 7.31
C SER A 17 16.52 -10.30 7.30
N VAL A 18 15.43 -10.24 6.52
CA VAL A 18 14.42 -11.30 6.41
C VAL A 18 14.94 -12.43 5.55
N LYS A 19 14.86 -13.67 6.06
CA LYS A 19 15.40 -14.86 5.41
C LYS A 19 14.37 -15.51 4.47
N ASP A 20 13.16 -15.71 4.97
CA ASP A 20 12.10 -16.47 4.31
C ASP A 20 10.72 -15.83 4.53
N GLU A 21 9.70 -16.43 3.92
CA GLU A 21 8.32 -15.95 3.98
C GLU A 21 7.72 -16.05 5.39
N GLN A 22 8.05 -17.10 6.14
CA GLN A 22 7.53 -17.27 7.51
C GLN A 22 8.05 -16.16 8.42
N GLU A 23 9.31 -15.82 8.30
CA GLU A 23 9.92 -14.72 9.06
C GLU A 23 9.34 -13.37 8.62
N TYR A 24 9.09 -13.17 7.31
CA TYR A 24 8.45 -11.97 6.81
C TYR A 24 7.05 -11.79 7.39
N VAL A 25 6.19 -12.82 7.29
CA VAL A 25 4.81 -12.79 7.80
C VAL A 25 4.80 -12.50 9.30
N LYS A 26 5.71 -13.15 10.04
CA LYS A 26 5.84 -12.92 11.49
C LYS A 26 6.21 -11.48 11.81
N ILE A 27 7.25 -10.93 11.17
CA ILE A 27 7.72 -9.56 11.42
C ILE A 27 6.62 -8.55 11.03
N LYS A 28 5.99 -8.73 9.87
CA LYS A 28 4.89 -7.87 9.43
C LYS A 28 3.78 -7.84 10.48
N ARG A 29 3.32 -9.03 10.92
CA ARG A 29 2.26 -9.14 11.92
C ARG A 29 2.64 -8.51 13.27
N GLU A 30 3.86 -8.69 13.71
CA GLU A 30 4.37 -8.09 14.95
C GLU A 30 4.40 -6.55 14.89
N LEU A 31 4.77 -5.97 13.73
CA LEU A 31 4.74 -4.51 13.50
C LEU A 31 3.30 -3.98 13.42
N GLU A 32 2.40 -4.72 12.76
CA GLU A 32 0.97 -4.40 12.70
C GLU A 32 0.34 -4.37 14.10
N ILE A 33 0.61 -5.38 14.94
CA ILE A 33 0.15 -5.40 16.34
C ILE A 33 0.63 -4.16 17.10
N PHE A 34 1.90 -3.77 16.92
CA PHE A 34 2.41 -2.58 17.59
C PHE A 34 1.73 -1.30 17.07
N LEU A 35 1.47 -1.22 15.77
CA LEU A 35 0.72 -0.10 15.16
C LEU A 35 -0.73 -0.07 15.67
N GLU A 36 -1.41 -1.20 15.74
CA GLU A 36 -2.77 -1.32 16.32
C GLU A 36 -2.82 -0.81 17.76
N LEU A 37 -1.79 -1.09 18.57
CA LEU A 37 -1.67 -0.58 19.95
C LEU A 37 -1.48 0.94 19.97
N LEU A 38 -0.70 1.51 19.04
CA LEU A 38 -0.53 2.95 18.93
C LEU A 38 -1.83 3.63 18.50
N ASP A 39 -2.56 3.07 17.55
CA ASP A 39 -3.77 3.66 16.98
C ASP A 39 -4.98 3.49 17.90
N GLY A 40 -5.04 2.37 18.61
CA GLY A 40 -6.12 2.06 19.55
C GLY A 40 -6.05 2.85 20.88
N ASN A 41 -4.91 3.48 21.19
CA ASN A 41 -4.74 4.22 22.43
C ASN A 41 -4.09 5.58 22.17
N LYS A 42 -4.91 6.62 22.13
CA LYS A 42 -4.48 8.02 21.88
C LYS A 42 -3.46 8.52 22.89
N GLU A 43 -3.60 8.13 24.17
CA GLU A 43 -2.67 8.53 25.23
C GLU A 43 -1.31 7.85 25.06
N PHE A 44 -1.31 6.57 24.70
CA PHE A 44 -0.08 5.83 24.41
C PHE A 44 0.64 6.44 23.19
N ARG A 45 -0.09 6.70 22.11
CA ARG A 45 0.45 7.37 20.92
C ARG A 45 1.05 8.73 21.26
N ALA A 46 0.27 9.58 21.93
CA ALA A 46 0.73 10.90 22.36
C ALA A 46 1.96 10.82 23.27
N GLY A 47 2.02 9.85 24.18
CA GLY A 47 3.19 9.59 25.02
C GLY A 47 4.42 9.18 24.21
N MET A 48 4.26 8.29 23.22
CA MET A 48 5.36 7.85 22.37
C MET A 48 5.88 8.95 21.43
N GLU A 49 5.04 9.87 21.01
CA GLU A 49 5.37 11.00 20.14
C GLU A 49 5.88 12.22 20.92
N SER A 50 5.42 12.39 22.16
CA SER A 50 5.74 13.55 23.00
C SER A 50 7.22 13.63 23.37
N SER A 51 7.77 14.82 23.39
CA SER A 51 9.11 15.09 23.94
C SER A 51 9.14 15.17 25.46
N LEU A 52 7.98 15.13 26.14
CA LEU A 52 7.89 15.15 27.59
C LEU A 52 8.40 13.86 28.26
N PHE A 53 8.26 12.72 27.56
CA PHE A 53 8.78 11.45 28.03
C PHE A 53 10.20 11.22 27.55
N SER A 54 11.08 10.84 28.46
CA SER A 54 12.45 10.46 28.12
C SER A 54 12.47 9.20 27.27
N THR A 55 13.52 9.04 26.45
CA THR A 55 13.74 7.82 25.66
C THR A 55 13.73 6.57 26.55
N LYS A 56 14.23 6.68 27.79
CA LYS A 56 14.22 5.59 28.76
C LYS A 56 12.80 5.15 29.14
N GLN A 57 11.93 6.11 29.48
CA GLN A 57 10.52 5.82 29.82
C GLN A 57 9.77 5.18 28.65
N LYS A 58 9.96 5.71 27.43
CA LYS A 58 9.36 5.13 26.22
C LYS A 58 9.87 3.71 25.95
N ARG A 59 11.16 3.45 26.20
CA ARG A 59 11.75 2.12 26.09
C ARG A 59 11.12 1.15 27.09
N GLU A 60 10.93 1.55 28.34
CA GLU A 60 10.28 0.74 29.38
C GLU A 60 8.85 0.32 28.94
N LEU A 61 8.12 1.19 28.22
CA LEU A 61 6.82 0.86 27.65
C LEU A 61 6.93 -0.21 26.54
N ILE A 62 7.90 -0.08 25.63
CA ILE A 62 8.15 -1.10 24.59
C ILE A 62 8.55 -2.41 25.25
N ASP A 63 9.38 -2.41 26.27
CA ASP A 63 9.81 -3.59 27.03
C ASP A 63 8.61 -4.29 27.71
N ALA A 64 7.69 -3.52 28.27
CA ALA A 64 6.46 -4.04 28.87
C ALA A 64 5.54 -4.71 27.84
N ILE A 65 5.42 -4.12 26.65
CA ILE A 65 4.66 -4.70 25.54
C ILE A 65 5.36 -5.97 25.03
N HIS A 66 6.69 -5.91 24.84
CA HIS A 66 7.47 -7.05 24.41
C HIS A 66 7.33 -8.26 25.34
N LYS A 67 7.29 -8.05 26.67
CA LYS A 67 7.03 -9.12 27.66
C LYS A 67 5.67 -9.79 27.49
N LYS A 68 4.66 -9.04 27.02
CA LYS A 68 3.29 -9.57 26.82
C LYS A 68 3.11 -10.22 25.45
N VAL A 69 3.63 -9.60 24.40
CA VAL A 69 3.41 -10.02 22.98
C VAL A 69 4.51 -10.97 22.50
N SER A 70 5.68 -10.98 23.15
CA SER A 70 6.85 -11.81 22.77
C SER A 70 7.30 -11.56 21.33
N PHE A 71 7.53 -10.30 20.98
CA PHE A 71 8.09 -9.93 19.67
C PHE A 71 9.37 -10.70 19.36
N SER A 72 9.62 -10.98 18.09
CA SER A 72 10.92 -11.49 17.65
C SER A 72 12.05 -10.50 17.97
N LYS A 73 13.27 -10.99 18.16
CA LYS A 73 14.43 -10.15 18.42
C LYS A 73 14.63 -9.07 17.35
N LYS A 74 14.32 -9.39 16.10
CA LYS A 74 14.43 -8.43 14.97
C LYS A 74 13.42 -7.29 15.11
N THR A 75 12.15 -7.61 15.32
CA THR A 75 11.11 -6.61 15.51
C THR A 75 11.36 -5.75 16.72
N TYR A 76 11.70 -6.35 17.86
CA TYR A 76 12.02 -5.61 19.07
C TYR A 76 13.17 -4.63 18.86
N ASN A 77 14.30 -5.07 18.31
CA ASN A 77 15.46 -4.21 18.03
C ASN A 77 15.11 -3.10 17.02
N PHE A 78 14.26 -3.41 16.05
CA PHE A 78 13.81 -2.43 15.08
C PHE A 78 12.95 -1.34 15.71
N LEU A 79 12.00 -1.70 16.56
CA LEU A 79 11.18 -0.74 17.31
C LEU A 79 12.03 0.16 18.20
N LEU A 80 13.04 -0.39 18.88
CA LEU A 80 13.98 0.41 19.68
C LEU A 80 14.79 1.38 18.81
N ALA A 81 15.28 0.94 17.66
CA ALA A 81 16.02 1.82 16.74
C ALA A 81 15.15 2.97 16.19
N MET A 82 13.87 2.70 15.96
CA MET A 82 12.90 3.73 15.57
C MET A 82 12.61 4.69 16.72
N LEU A 83 12.46 4.18 17.93
CA LEU A 83 12.25 4.98 19.12
C LEU A 83 13.41 5.97 19.35
N GLU A 84 14.66 5.50 19.31
CA GLU A 84 15.87 6.31 19.51
C GLU A 84 15.97 7.47 18.51
N LYS A 85 15.40 7.31 17.32
CA LYS A 85 15.37 8.32 16.27
C LYS A 85 14.06 9.12 16.23
N ASN A 86 13.16 8.88 17.19
CA ASN A 86 11.82 9.47 17.24
C ASN A 86 11.04 9.33 15.93
N ARG A 87 10.98 8.09 15.39
CA ARG A 87 10.43 7.79 14.06
C ARG A 87 9.31 6.75 14.09
N LEU A 88 8.73 6.47 15.26
CA LEU A 88 7.59 5.57 15.39
C LEU A 88 6.36 6.09 14.64
N ILE A 89 6.26 7.40 14.45
CA ILE A 89 5.15 8.05 13.71
C ILE A 89 5.03 7.61 12.25
N ILE A 90 6.12 7.13 11.64
CA ILE A 90 6.11 6.65 10.24
C ILE A 90 6.06 5.13 10.14
N LEU A 91 5.65 4.43 11.21
CA LEU A 91 5.61 2.97 11.23
C LEU A 91 4.63 2.39 10.21
N ASP A 92 3.47 3.02 10.03
CA ASP A 92 2.48 2.71 9.02
C ASP A 92 3.07 2.71 7.60
N LEU A 93 3.79 3.78 7.24
CA LEU A 93 4.49 3.88 5.95
C LEU A 93 5.59 2.82 5.80
N ILE A 94 6.26 2.49 6.90
CA ILE A 94 7.31 1.44 6.86
C ILE A 94 6.69 0.08 6.58
N ILE A 95 5.55 -0.25 7.18
CA ILE A 95 4.84 -1.52 6.94
C ILE A 95 4.39 -1.61 5.47
N GLN A 96 3.87 -0.52 4.90
CA GLN A 96 3.49 -0.46 3.48
C GLN A 96 4.71 -0.70 2.56
N PHE A 97 5.83 -0.01 2.80
CA PHE A 97 7.04 -0.23 2.00
C PHE A 97 7.68 -1.61 2.25
N LEU A 98 7.52 -2.18 3.46
CA LEU A 98 7.98 -3.53 3.76
C LEU A 98 7.27 -4.55 2.87
N GLU A 99 5.95 -4.41 2.69
CA GLU A 99 5.14 -5.25 1.81
C GLU A 99 5.53 -5.07 0.34
N GLU A 100 5.63 -3.81 -0.12
CA GLU A 100 6.04 -3.51 -1.50
C GLU A 100 7.41 -4.13 -1.84
N LEU A 101 8.39 -3.96 -0.95
CA LEU A 101 9.74 -4.48 -1.16
C LEU A 101 9.81 -6.00 -1.08
N TRP A 102 8.98 -6.62 -0.23
CA TRP A 102 8.87 -8.09 -0.15
C TRP A 102 8.33 -8.66 -1.45
N PHE A 103 7.24 -8.12 -1.97
CA PHE A 103 6.67 -8.55 -3.25
C PHE A 103 7.65 -8.35 -4.39
N LYS A 104 8.29 -7.20 -4.45
CA LYS A 104 9.32 -6.93 -5.46
C LYS A 104 10.49 -7.92 -5.41
N ARG A 105 10.94 -8.27 -4.20
CA ARG A 105 12.04 -9.26 -4.01
C ARG A 105 11.67 -10.64 -4.50
N ASN A 106 10.40 -11.04 -4.32
CA ASN A 106 9.91 -12.38 -4.68
C ASN A 106 9.29 -12.45 -6.09
N GLY A 107 9.42 -11.39 -6.89
CA GLY A 107 8.84 -11.36 -8.23
C GLY A 107 7.31 -11.42 -8.24
N VAL A 108 6.69 -10.99 -7.14
CA VAL A 108 5.23 -10.89 -7.01
C VAL A 108 4.81 -9.46 -7.37
N GLU A 109 3.75 -9.33 -8.15
CA GLU A 109 3.14 -8.05 -8.50
C GLU A 109 1.77 -7.92 -7.82
N LYS A 110 1.54 -6.84 -7.10
CA LYS A 110 0.24 -6.54 -6.49
C LYS A 110 -0.54 -5.63 -7.41
N LEU A 111 -1.74 -6.08 -7.81
CA LEU A 111 -2.68 -5.31 -8.62
C LEU A 111 -3.89 -4.95 -7.76
N ARG A 112 -4.29 -3.69 -7.76
CA ARG A 112 -5.57 -3.28 -7.19
C ARG A 112 -6.62 -3.29 -8.31
N VAL A 113 -7.68 -4.05 -8.11
CA VAL A 113 -8.77 -4.21 -9.09
C VAL A 113 -10.04 -3.61 -8.51
N PHE A 114 -10.48 -2.54 -9.14
CA PHE A 114 -11.77 -1.90 -8.86
C PHE A 114 -12.82 -2.50 -9.76
N SER A 115 -13.97 -2.84 -9.22
CA SER A 115 -15.10 -3.41 -9.96
C SER A 115 -16.42 -2.80 -9.48
N ALA A 116 -17.41 -2.70 -10.35
CA ALA A 116 -18.73 -2.13 -10.03
C ALA A 116 -19.49 -3.00 -9.00
N VAL A 117 -19.19 -4.30 -8.95
CA VAL A 117 -19.77 -5.29 -8.02
C VAL A 117 -18.67 -6.19 -7.48
N GLU A 118 -18.94 -6.92 -6.41
CA GLU A 118 -17.99 -7.92 -5.90
C GLU A 118 -17.56 -8.91 -7.00
N LEU A 119 -16.25 -9.11 -7.12
CA LEU A 119 -15.68 -10.07 -8.07
C LEU A 119 -15.93 -11.48 -7.59
N ASP A 120 -16.60 -12.29 -8.43
CA ASP A 120 -16.73 -13.73 -8.25
C ASP A 120 -15.36 -14.42 -8.26
N GLU A 121 -15.20 -15.46 -7.44
CA GLU A 121 -13.94 -16.22 -7.33
C GLU A 121 -13.46 -16.81 -8.67
N GLN A 122 -14.39 -17.21 -9.56
CA GLN A 122 -14.03 -17.76 -10.87
C GLN A 122 -13.45 -16.68 -11.78
N LEU A 123 -14.01 -15.47 -11.74
CA LEU A 123 -13.52 -14.32 -12.49
C LEU A 123 -12.17 -13.87 -11.95
N GLU A 124 -12.02 -13.81 -10.64
CA GLU A 124 -10.74 -13.51 -9.98
C GLU A 124 -9.62 -14.45 -10.43
N LYS A 125 -9.85 -15.77 -10.38
CA LYS A 125 -8.89 -16.78 -10.83
C LYS A 125 -8.52 -16.62 -12.31
N LYS A 126 -9.49 -16.28 -13.16
CA LYS A 126 -9.23 -15.99 -14.58
C LYS A 126 -8.39 -14.74 -14.78
N LEU A 127 -8.70 -13.67 -14.04
CA LEU A 127 -7.93 -12.42 -14.09
C LEU A 127 -6.48 -12.65 -13.64
N ILE A 128 -6.26 -13.32 -12.51
CA ILE A 128 -4.93 -13.67 -12.00
C ILE A 128 -4.15 -14.42 -13.08
N LYS A 129 -4.72 -15.50 -13.64
CA LYS A 129 -4.05 -16.32 -14.66
C LYS A 129 -3.69 -15.52 -15.91
N ASN A 130 -4.56 -14.63 -16.37
CA ASN A 130 -4.29 -13.79 -17.53
C ASN A 130 -3.18 -12.78 -17.26
N PHE A 131 -3.18 -12.15 -16.05
CA PHE A 131 -2.14 -11.19 -15.67
C PHE A 131 -0.80 -11.87 -15.44
N GLU A 132 -0.77 -13.05 -14.80
CA GLU A 132 0.45 -13.84 -14.63
C GLU A 132 1.10 -14.16 -15.98
N LYS A 133 0.28 -14.53 -16.99
CA LYS A 133 0.75 -14.78 -18.34
C LYS A 133 1.26 -13.51 -19.03
N SER A 134 0.60 -12.37 -18.81
CA SER A 134 0.94 -11.10 -19.47
C SER A 134 2.15 -10.42 -18.85
N PHE A 135 2.33 -10.54 -17.52
CA PHE A 135 3.41 -9.87 -16.82
C PHE A 135 4.58 -10.79 -16.46
N GLU A 136 4.46 -12.10 -16.74
CA GLU A 136 5.47 -13.12 -16.41
C GLU A 136 5.86 -13.10 -14.93
N LYS A 137 4.90 -12.78 -14.05
CA LYS A 137 5.06 -12.65 -12.61
C LYS A 137 3.90 -13.27 -11.89
N LYS A 138 4.15 -13.70 -10.65
CA LYS A 138 3.08 -14.09 -9.74
C LYS A 138 2.24 -12.87 -9.38
N ILE A 139 0.92 -12.97 -9.46
CA ILE A 139 -0.01 -11.86 -9.23
C ILE A 139 -0.79 -12.07 -7.95
N ILE A 140 -0.91 -10.98 -7.18
CA ILE A 140 -1.85 -10.86 -6.06
C ILE A 140 -2.83 -9.74 -6.41
N ILE A 141 -4.14 -10.03 -6.27
CA ILE A 141 -5.20 -9.04 -6.49
C ILE A 141 -5.71 -8.54 -5.15
N GLU A 142 -5.76 -7.22 -5.00
CA GLU A 142 -6.50 -6.51 -3.96
C GLU A 142 -7.81 -5.99 -4.59
N LYS A 143 -8.95 -6.44 -4.06
CA LYS A 143 -10.28 -6.11 -4.62
C LYS A 143 -10.86 -4.91 -3.91
N GLU A 144 -11.47 -4.01 -4.68
CA GLU A 144 -12.20 -2.86 -4.17
C GLU A 144 -13.46 -2.67 -5.02
N VAL A 145 -14.60 -2.44 -4.38
CA VAL A 145 -15.85 -2.15 -5.08
C VAL A 145 -15.96 -0.65 -5.30
N ASP A 146 -16.15 -0.24 -6.55
CA ASP A 146 -16.35 1.13 -6.98
C ASP A 146 -17.60 1.21 -7.88
N GLU A 147 -18.74 1.51 -7.28
CA GLU A 147 -20.03 1.60 -7.96
C GLU A 147 -20.05 2.66 -9.07
N SER A 148 -19.12 3.64 -9.05
CA SER A 148 -19.04 4.68 -10.08
C SER A 148 -18.63 4.15 -11.46
N LEU A 149 -18.12 2.93 -11.54
CA LEU A 149 -17.71 2.29 -12.79
C LEU A 149 -18.89 1.84 -13.67
N ILE A 150 -20.12 1.76 -13.11
CA ILE A 150 -21.35 1.27 -13.77
C ILE A 150 -21.22 -0.22 -14.11
N ALA A 151 -20.20 -0.62 -14.87
CA ALA A 151 -19.83 -1.99 -15.17
C ALA A 151 -18.37 -2.07 -15.69
N GLY A 152 -17.80 -3.27 -15.63
CA GLY A 152 -16.40 -3.52 -16.01
C GLY A 152 -15.44 -3.42 -14.82
N ILE A 153 -14.15 -3.30 -15.13
CA ILE A 153 -13.09 -3.23 -14.13
C ILE A 153 -12.09 -2.12 -14.46
N LYS A 154 -11.49 -1.57 -13.40
CA LYS A 154 -10.34 -0.69 -13.50
C LYS A 154 -9.20 -1.31 -12.70
N ILE A 155 -8.00 -1.31 -13.24
CA ILE A 155 -6.85 -1.96 -12.66
C ILE A 155 -5.78 -0.92 -12.38
N GLN A 156 -5.27 -0.92 -11.16
CA GLN A 156 -4.12 -0.11 -10.78
C GLN A 156 -2.89 -1.00 -10.57
N ARG A 157 -1.83 -0.68 -11.28
CA ARG A 157 -0.50 -1.27 -11.15
C ARG A 157 0.50 -0.18 -10.77
N GLY A 158 0.81 -0.08 -9.49
CA GLY A 158 1.61 1.05 -8.99
C GLY A 158 0.92 2.39 -9.27
N SER A 159 1.55 3.24 -10.10
CA SER A 159 0.99 4.53 -10.51
C SER A 159 0.23 4.49 -11.84
N ILE A 160 0.16 3.34 -12.50
CA ILE A 160 -0.49 3.18 -13.80
C ILE A 160 -1.90 2.63 -13.61
N PHE A 161 -2.86 3.23 -14.31
CA PHE A 161 -4.25 2.78 -14.34
C PHE A 161 -4.61 2.26 -15.73
N TYR A 162 -5.25 1.10 -15.75
CA TYR A 162 -5.87 0.51 -16.93
C TYR A 162 -7.38 0.50 -16.70
N ASP A 163 -8.11 1.28 -17.48
CA ASP A 163 -9.56 1.43 -17.34
C ASP A 163 -10.28 0.66 -18.44
N PHE A 164 -10.97 -0.42 -18.04
CA PHE A 164 -11.81 -1.27 -18.88
C PHE A 164 -13.29 -1.16 -18.47
N SER A 165 -13.65 -0.07 -17.79
CA SER A 165 -15.04 0.20 -17.37
C SER A 165 -15.88 0.79 -18.51
N ILE A 166 -17.19 0.64 -18.40
CA ILE A 166 -18.14 1.32 -19.31
C ILE A 166 -18.04 2.83 -19.14
N SER A 167 -17.94 3.32 -17.91
CA SER A 167 -17.80 4.75 -17.64
C SER A 167 -16.54 5.35 -18.27
N GLY A 168 -15.41 4.65 -18.22
CA GLY A 168 -14.16 5.06 -18.87
C GLY A 168 -14.27 5.09 -20.39
N ASN A 169 -14.92 4.10 -21.00
CA ASN A 169 -15.13 4.05 -22.45
C ASN A 169 -16.08 5.14 -22.93
N LEU A 170 -17.18 5.41 -22.21
CA LEU A 170 -18.10 6.51 -22.52
C LEU A 170 -17.41 7.87 -22.41
N LYS A 171 -16.53 8.04 -21.41
CA LYS A 171 -15.75 9.28 -21.28
C LYS A 171 -14.81 9.48 -22.47
N LYS A 172 -14.11 8.44 -22.90
CA LYS A 172 -13.23 8.49 -24.09
C LYS A 172 -14.02 8.88 -25.35
N LEU A 173 -15.16 8.20 -25.60
CA LEU A 173 -16.02 8.52 -26.75
C LEU A 173 -16.50 9.98 -26.71
N ARG A 174 -16.92 10.46 -25.55
CA ARG A 174 -17.34 11.86 -25.42
C ARG A 174 -16.20 12.83 -25.72
N ASP A 175 -15.00 12.54 -25.21
CA ASP A 175 -13.82 13.40 -25.39
C ASP A 175 -13.34 13.36 -26.86
N GLU A 176 -13.43 12.21 -27.55
CA GLU A 176 -13.19 12.07 -28.98
C GLU A 176 -14.19 12.88 -29.82
N MET A 177 -15.50 12.73 -29.55
CA MET A 177 -16.55 13.52 -30.23
C MET A 177 -16.40 15.02 -30.00
N ALA A 178 -16.02 15.45 -28.79
CA ALA A 178 -15.78 16.87 -28.52
C ALA A 178 -14.59 17.41 -29.31
N SER A 179 -13.53 16.64 -29.47
CA SER A 179 -12.36 17.05 -30.27
C SER A 179 -12.64 17.10 -31.77
N GLU A 180 -13.53 16.27 -32.29
CA GLU A 180 -13.95 16.32 -33.71
C GLU A 180 -14.83 17.54 -34.01
N ILE A 181 -15.69 17.97 -33.07
CA ILE A 181 -16.55 19.14 -33.23
C ILE A 181 -15.72 20.43 -33.26
N ASP A 182 -14.65 20.54 -32.50
CA ASP A 182 -13.75 21.71 -32.51
C ASP A 182 -12.94 21.87 -33.83
N ILE A 183 -12.86 20.84 -34.66
CA ILE A 183 -12.15 20.87 -35.95
C ILE A 183 -13.05 21.39 -37.08
N GLU A 184 -14.38 21.32 -36.93
CA GLU A 184 -15.37 21.81 -37.92
C GLU A 184 -15.85 23.25 -37.69
N ALA A 185 -15.21 24.03 -36.83
CA ALA A 185 -15.44 25.46 -36.77
C ALA A 185 -14.95 26.11 -38.07
N VAL A 186 -15.86 26.19 -39.07
CA VAL A 186 -15.67 26.81 -40.38
C VAL A 186 -15.15 28.24 -40.19
N PRO A 187 -14.07 28.65 -40.89
CA PRO A 187 -13.66 30.05 -40.85
C PRO A 187 -14.77 30.92 -41.46
N GLU A 188 -15.34 31.82 -40.67
CA GLU A 188 -16.23 32.87 -41.19
C GLU A 188 -15.48 33.62 -42.30
N LYS A 189 -16.02 33.52 -43.53
CA LYS A 189 -15.59 34.39 -44.62
C LYS A 189 -16.09 35.79 -44.27
N GLU A 190 -15.18 36.66 -43.89
CA GLU A 190 -15.48 38.09 -43.89
C GLU A 190 -15.83 38.59 -45.28
N PRO A 191 -16.78 39.55 -45.41
CA PRO A 191 -17.27 40.08 -46.68
C PRO A 191 -16.24 41.02 -47.37
#